data_efadfa8bd7a06a7a35f0c17acc221f4f
#
_entry.id   efadfa8bd7a06a7a35f0c17acc221f4f
#
_cell.length_a   1.000
_cell.length_b   1.000
_cell.length_c   1.000
_cell.angle_alpha   90.00
_cell.angle_beta   90.00
_cell.angle_gamma   90.00
#
_symmetry.space_group_name_H-M   'P 1'
#
loop_
_entity.id
_entity.type
_entity.pdbx_description
1 polymer ?
#
loop_
_entity_poly.entity_id
_entity_poly.type
_entity_poly.pdbx_seq_one_letter_code
_entity_poly.pdbx_strand_id
1 'polypeptide(L)'
;MAGKGMRKLLVALLLGCSAAPLMAQVGQYRSELALGAGGGVVLSNVGFMPKVPQTMHNGMTAGLTLRYTCEKYFSSICAVVAEMNYAQVGWKEDILTPEDVPVVNKVTGLTEQYQRDMTYLQIPVFARLGWGRERRGFQAFFQVGPQVGIFLNEKTKMNFDLAQRNAAQRTSQIIAQDTMGVEHKFDYGIAGGAGLEFSHPKVGHFLLEGRYYYGLGDIYGNSKKDFFGRSNLSNIVIKLTYLFDLKKTNNSKIK
;
A
#
# COMPACT_ATOMS: atom_id res chain seq x y z
N MET A 1 22.99 39.77 -0.39
CA MET A 1 22.03 40.37 0.58
C MET A 1 20.59 39.82 0.48
N ALA A 2 20.28 38.89 -0.38
CA ALA A 2 18.92 38.35 -0.58
C ALA A 2 18.44 37.30 0.45
N GLY A 3 19.34 36.67 1.20
CA GLY A 3 18.97 35.56 2.09
C GLY A 3 18.30 35.94 3.43
N LYS A 4 18.49 37.15 3.93
CA LYS A 4 17.88 37.60 5.20
C LYS A 4 16.41 38.01 5.07
N GLY A 5 15.98 38.51 3.90
CA GLY A 5 14.59 38.86 3.61
C GLY A 5 13.69 37.64 3.49
N MET A 6 14.16 36.60 2.82
CA MET A 6 13.41 35.37 2.58
C MET A 6 13.19 34.56 3.87
N ARG A 7 14.16 34.53 4.79
CA ARG A 7 14.02 33.92 6.12
C ARG A 7 12.98 34.64 6.98
N LYS A 8 12.94 35.95 6.93
CA LYS A 8 11.92 36.76 7.67
C LYS A 8 10.53 36.57 7.10
N LEU A 9 10.40 36.39 5.77
CA LEU A 9 9.14 36.11 5.11
C LEU A 9 8.61 34.71 5.47
N LEU A 10 9.49 33.70 5.52
CA LEU A 10 9.13 32.33 5.92
C LEU A 10 8.72 32.25 7.40
N VAL A 11 9.39 32.96 8.29
CA VAL A 11 9.04 33.04 9.72
C VAL A 11 7.72 33.78 9.90
N ALA A 12 7.48 34.88 9.16
CA ALA A 12 6.21 35.60 9.18
C ALA A 12 5.04 34.78 8.64
N LEU A 13 5.28 33.94 7.61
CA LEU A 13 4.27 33.00 7.08
C LEU A 13 3.93 31.90 8.08
N LEU A 14 4.92 31.36 8.78
CA LEU A 14 4.75 30.35 9.84
C LEU A 14 4.06 30.92 11.09
N LEU A 15 4.34 32.16 11.46
CA LEU A 15 3.67 32.84 12.55
C LEU A 15 2.28 33.37 12.20
N GLY A 16 2.02 33.71 10.93
CA GLY A 16 0.70 34.08 10.43
C GLY A 16 -0.31 32.91 10.42
N CYS A 17 0.15 31.68 10.23
CA CYS A 17 -0.70 30.49 10.34
C CYS A 17 -1.08 30.15 11.79
N SER A 18 -0.36 30.65 12.80
CA SER A 18 -0.66 30.40 14.21
C SER A 18 -1.65 31.40 14.83
N ALA A 19 -1.99 32.48 14.12
CA ALA A 19 -2.87 33.56 14.62
C ALA A 19 -4.30 33.52 14.08
N ALA A 20 -4.66 32.49 13.29
CA ALA A 20 -6.07 32.20 13.05
C ALA A 20 -6.68 31.81 14.41
N PRO A 21 -7.74 32.50 14.91
CA PRO A 21 -8.44 32.04 16.08
C PRO A 21 -8.93 30.64 15.74
N LEU A 22 -8.34 29.62 16.34
CA LEU A 22 -8.90 28.29 16.44
C LEU A 22 -10.22 28.45 17.22
N MET A 23 -11.25 28.92 16.57
CA MET A 23 -12.61 28.57 16.92
C MET A 23 -12.59 27.06 16.82
N ALA A 24 -12.25 26.41 17.92
CA ALA A 24 -12.37 25.00 18.08
C ALA A 24 -13.86 24.69 17.94
N GLN A 25 -14.31 24.53 16.71
CA GLN A 25 -15.65 24.02 16.46
C GLN A 25 -15.63 22.61 17.00
N VAL A 26 -16.29 22.46 18.15
CA VAL A 26 -16.39 21.19 18.85
C VAL A 26 -17.06 20.22 17.91
N GLY A 27 -16.30 19.27 17.38
CA GLY A 27 -16.83 18.20 16.54
C GLY A 27 -17.86 17.39 17.34
N GLN A 28 -18.79 16.79 16.65
CA GLN A 28 -19.71 15.87 17.32
C GLN A 28 -18.93 14.60 17.69
N TYR A 29 -18.64 14.43 18.96
CA TYR A 29 -17.94 13.25 19.45
C TYR A 29 -18.65 11.97 19.10
N ARG A 30 -17.90 11.01 18.59
CA ARG A 30 -18.30 9.63 18.32
C ARG A 30 -17.35 8.71 19.08
N SER A 31 -17.86 7.66 19.66
CA SER A 31 -17.04 6.61 20.28
C SER A 31 -17.53 5.28 19.75
N GLU A 32 -17.30 5.03 18.48
CA GLU A 32 -17.76 3.82 17.80
C GLU A 32 -16.56 2.96 17.45
N LEU A 33 -16.66 1.69 17.79
CA LEU A 33 -15.65 0.68 17.52
C LEU A 33 -16.27 -0.40 16.65
N ALA A 34 -15.68 -0.66 15.52
CA ALA A 34 -16.06 -1.74 14.62
C ALA A 34 -14.86 -2.64 14.32
N LEU A 35 -15.11 -3.93 14.25
CA LEU A 35 -14.14 -4.96 13.92
C LEU A 35 -14.64 -5.76 12.73
N GLY A 36 -13.74 -6.27 11.93
CA GLY A 36 -14.12 -7.15 10.84
C GLY A 36 -12.96 -7.77 10.11
N ALA A 37 -13.28 -8.36 8.98
CA ALA A 37 -12.32 -9.03 8.14
C ALA A 37 -12.55 -8.68 6.68
N GLY A 38 -11.49 -8.76 5.89
CA GLY A 38 -11.56 -8.47 4.48
C GLY A 38 -10.51 -9.22 3.69
N GLY A 39 -10.71 -9.23 2.38
CA GLY A 39 -9.78 -9.83 1.44
C GLY A 39 -9.85 -9.14 0.10
N GLY A 40 -8.85 -9.35 -0.72
CA GLY A 40 -8.76 -8.71 -2.01
C GLY A 40 -7.57 -9.15 -2.85
N VAL A 41 -7.37 -8.43 -3.94
CA VAL A 41 -6.27 -8.64 -4.87
C VAL A 41 -5.21 -7.57 -4.69
N VAL A 42 -3.96 -7.97 -4.89
CA VAL A 42 -2.79 -7.10 -4.83
C VAL A 42 -2.08 -7.15 -6.16
N LEU A 43 -1.93 -6.00 -6.80
CA LEU A 43 -1.08 -5.81 -7.96
C LEU A 43 0.21 -5.16 -7.48
N SER A 44 1.34 -5.83 -7.61
CA SER A 44 2.61 -5.35 -7.05
C SER A 44 3.74 -5.36 -8.05
N ASN A 45 4.71 -4.50 -7.80
CA ASN A 45 6.00 -4.48 -8.46
C ASN A 45 7.08 -3.98 -7.50
N VAL A 46 8.34 -4.04 -7.92
CA VAL A 46 9.50 -3.53 -7.17
C VAL A 46 10.20 -2.46 -8.01
N GLY A 47 10.40 -1.30 -7.42
CA GLY A 47 11.13 -0.20 -8.04
C GLY A 47 12.62 -0.42 -7.98
N PHE A 48 13.20 -1.16 -8.94
CA PHE A 48 14.63 -1.39 -9.02
C PHE A 48 15.41 -0.22 -9.65
N MET A 49 16.61 0.02 -9.13
CA MET A 49 17.61 0.89 -9.72
C MET A 49 19.00 0.20 -9.65
N PRO A 50 19.56 -0.23 -10.78
CA PRO A 50 19.14 -0.08 -12.16
C PRO A 50 17.80 -0.77 -12.45
N LYS A 51 17.06 -0.28 -13.47
CA LYS A 51 15.70 -0.72 -13.78
C LYS A 51 15.69 -2.14 -14.35
N VAL A 52 14.85 -3.00 -13.77
CA VAL A 52 14.51 -4.33 -14.27
C VAL A 52 13.15 -4.23 -14.95
N PRO A 53 12.98 -4.64 -16.22
CA PRO A 53 11.68 -4.71 -16.88
C PRO A 53 10.75 -5.69 -16.14
N GLN A 54 9.52 -5.26 -15.83
CA GLN A 54 8.56 -6.04 -15.06
C GLN A 54 7.14 -5.81 -15.55
N THR A 55 6.35 -6.87 -15.46
CA THR A 55 4.89 -6.81 -15.44
C THR A 55 4.39 -6.85 -14.01
N MET A 56 3.14 -6.41 -13.77
CA MET A 56 2.56 -6.45 -12.44
C MET A 56 2.38 -7.89 -11.97
N HIS A 57 2.85 -8.15 -10.76
CA HIS A 57 2.61 -9.40 -10.06
C HIS A 57 1.22 -9.39 -9.43
N ASN A 58 0.47 -10.47 -9.64
CA ASN A 58 -0.86 -10.66 -9.06
C ASN A 58 -0.76 -11.50 -7.78
N GLY A 59 -1.12 -10.91 -6.66
CA GLY A 59 -1.18 -11.56 -5.37
C GLY A 59 -2.56 -11.42 -4.72
N MET A 60 -2.68 -11.97 -3.53
CA MET A 60 -3.88 -11.87 -2.70
C MET A 60 -3.55 -11.24 -1.36
N THR A 61 -4.54 -10.62 -0.74
CA THR A 61 -4.48 -10.13 0.64
C THR A 61 -5.73 -10.53 1.40
N ALA A 62 -5.55 -10.89 2.68
CA ALA A 62 -6.65 -11.14 3.59
C ALA A 62 -6.22 -10.74 5.01
N GLY A 63 -7.16 -10.24 5.81
CA GLY A 63 -6.81 -9.80 7.16
C GLY A 63 -7.97 -9.26 7.97
N LEU A 64 -7.61 -8.74 9.15
CA LEU A 64 -8.51 -8.14 10.10
C LEU A 64 -8.43 -6.62 10.02
N THR A 65 -9.54 -5.96 10.29
CA THR A 65 -9.66 -4.50 10.28
C THR A 65 -10.37 -4.04 11.54
N LEU A 66 -9.74 -3.10 12.26
CA LEU A 66 -10.30 -2.40 13.40
C LEU A 66 -10.52 -0.94 13.02
N ARG A 67 -11.73 -0.43 13.19
CA ARG A 67 -12.07 0.97 12.94
C ARG A 67 -12.58 1.63 14.21
N TYR A 68 -11.97 2.73 14.59
CA TYR A 68 -12.45 3.61 15.65
C TYR A 68 -12.92 4.93 15.05
N THR A 69 -14.22 5.20 15.08
CA THR A 69 -14.82 6.47 14.66
C THR A 69 -14.77 7.45 15.81
N CYS A 70 -14.01 8.55 15.63
CA CYS A 70 -13.69 9.53 16.68
C CYS A 70 -14.71 10.64 16.76
N GLU A 71 -14.97 11.29 15.64
CA GLU A 71 -15.72 12.55 15.57
C GLU A 71 -16.39 12.74 14.21
N LYS A 72 -17.35 13.65 14.21
CA LYS A 72 -17.93 14.22 12.99
C LYS A 72 -17.76 15.72 12.98
N TYR A 73 -17.11 16.23 11.95
CA TYR A 73 -16.98 17.65 11.66
C TYR A 73 -17.82 18.00 10.45
N PHE A 74 -18.87 18.83 10.62
CA PHE A 74 -19.82 19.17 9.55
C PHE A 74 -20.38 17.90 8.88
N SER A 75 -19.98 17.65 7.64
CA SER A 75 -20.35 16.47 6.85
C SER A 75 -19.27 15.35 6.87
N SER A 76 -18.10 15.62 7.44
CA SER A 76 -16.96 14.70 7.43
C SER A 76 -16.91 13.86 8.70
N ILE A 77 -16.85 12.55 8.54
CA ILE A 77 -16.74 11.57 9.63
C ILE A 77 -15.28 11.16 9.71
N CYS A 78 -14.68 11.39 10.89
CA CYS A 78 -13.27 11.10 11.17
C CYS A 78 -13.14 9.76 11.88
N ALA A 79 -12.28 8.90 11.37
CA ALA A 79 -11.98 7.61 11.97
C ALA A 79 -10.49 7.28 11.87
N VAL A 80 -10.03 6.44 12.77
CA VAL A 80 -8.74 5.73 12.69
C VAL A 80 -9.02 4.28 12.34
N VAL A 81 -8.28 3.77 11.36
CA VAL A 81 -8.41 2.39 10.90
C VAL A 81 -7.05 1.71 11.04
N ALA A 82 -7.00 0.61 11.77
CA ALA A 82 -5.83 -0.24 11.87
C ALA A 82 -6.15 -1.60 11.26
N GLU A 83 -5.23 -2.13 10.49
CA GLU A 83 -5.40 -3.44 9.86
C GLU A 83 -4.21 -4.34 10.14
N MET A 84 -4.44 -5.64 10.04
CA MET A 84 -3.41 -6.66 10.03
C MET A 84 -3.72 -7.61 8.88
N ASN A 85 -2.93 -7.52 7.80
CA ASN A 85 -3.16 -8.21 6.56
C ASN A 85 -2.01 -9.17 6.24
N TYR A 86 -2.33 -10.41 5.93
CA TYR A 86 -1.46 -11.31 5.21
C TYR A 86 -1.51 -10.93 3.73
N ALA A 87 -0.39 -10.58 3.12
CA ALA A 87 -0.35 -10.12 1.74
C ALA A 87 0.73 -10.82 0.94
N GLN A 88 0.37 -11.27 -0.25
CA GLN A 88 1.29 -11.78 -1.25
C GLN A 88 1.63 -10.65 -2.20
N VAL A 89 2.90 -10.29 -2.26
CA VAL A 89 3.46 -9.25 -3.11
C VAL A 89 4.67 -9.80 -3.86
N GLY A 90 5.16 -9.10 -4.85
CA GLY A 90 6.34 -9.56 -5.56
C GLY A 90 6.51 -8.85 -6.90
N TRP A 91 7.22 -9.50 -7.80
CA TRP A 91 7.37 -9.04 -9.17
C TRP A 91 7.42 -10.21 -10.15
N LYS A 92 7.06 -9.92 -11.37
CA LYS A 92 7.21 -10.81 -12.52
C LYS A 92 8.08 -10.10 -13.55
N GLU A 93 9.17 -10.73 -13.96
CA GLU A 93 10.05 -10.17 -14.98
C GLU A 93 9.41 -10.22 -16.36
N ASP A 94 9.67 -9.18 -17.12
CA ASP A 94 9.35 -9.08 -18.52
C ASP A 94 10.61 -9.36 -19.32
N ILE A 95 10.82 -10.65 -19.66
CA ILE A 95 12.05 -11.14 -20.28
C ILE A 95 11.89 -11.09 -21.80
N LEU A 96 12.29 -9.95 -22.39
CA LEU A 96 12.15 -9.66 -23.82
C LEU A 96 13.50 -9.46 -24.48
N THR A 97 13.55 -9.71 -25.78
CA THR A 97 14.65 -9.30 -26.67
C THR A 97 14.55 -7.79 -26.97
N PRO A 98 15.58 -7.17 -27.60
CA PRO A 98 15.51 -5.78 -28.06
C PRO A 98 14.38 -5.49 -29.06
N GLU A 99 13.82 -6.52 -29.69
CA GLU A 99 12.70 -6.44 -30.64
C GLU A 99 11.33 -6.68 -29.95
N ASP A 100 11.26 -6.62 -28.61
CA ASP A 100 10.06 -6.86 -27.82
C ASP A 100 9.47 -8.27 -27.97
N VAL A 101 10.29 -9.27 -28.33
CA VAL A 101 9.86 -10.67 -28.44
C VAL A 101 10.29 -11.44 -27.18
N PRO A 102 9.45 -12.33 -26.63
CA PRO A 102 9.83 -13.14 -25.47
C PRO A 102 11.08 -13.99 -25.73
N VAL A 103 12.04 -13.93 -24.82
CA VAL A 103 13.28 -14.71 -24.92
C VAL A 103 13.00 -16.19 -24.78
N VAL A 104 13.49 -16.99 -25.73
CA VAL A 104 13.35 -18.45 -25.72
C VAL A 104 14.61 -19.07 -25.14
N ASN A 105 14.45 -19.96 -24.16
CA ASN A 105 15.54 -20.73 -23.60
C ASN A 105 16.04 -21.76 -24.61
N LYS A 106 17.35 -21.80 -24.85
CA LYS A 106 17.97 -22.66 -25.88
C LYS A 106 17.89 -24.16 -25.56
N VAL A 107 17.71 -24.50 -24.27
CA VAL A 107 17.70 -25.91 -23.84
C VAL A 107 16.28 -26.45 -23.79
N THR A 108 15.34 -25.66 -23.22
CA THR A 108 13.95 -26.11 -23.06
C THR A 108 13.05 -25.78 -24.25
N GLY A 109 13.45 -24.85 -25.12
CA GLY A 109 12.63 -24.34 -26.22
C GLY A 109 11.40 -23.54 -25.78
N LEU A 110 11.28 -23.22 -24.47
CA LEU A 110 10.17 -22.46 -23.89
C LEU A 110 10.59 -21.01 -23.66
N THR A 111 9.61 -20.09 -23.64
CA THR A 111 9.84 -18.70 -23.24
C THR A 111 10.25 -18.63 -21.79
N GLU A 112 11.35 -17.91 -21.49
CA GLU A 112 11.84 -17.75 -20.13
C GLU A 112 10.86 -16.94 -19.29
N GLN A 113 10.53 -17.45 -18.10
CA GLN A 113 9.64 -16.79 -17.15
C GLN A 113 10.27 -16.82 -15.75
N TYR A 114 10.26 -15.65 -15.10
CA TYR A 114 10.71 -15.48 -13.74
C TYR A 114 9.69 -14.69 -12.94
N GLN A 115 9.31 -15.21 -11.79
CA GLN A 115 8.40 -14.57 -10.84
C GLN A 115 8.89 -14.83 -9.43
N ARG A 116 8.92 -13.78 -8.62
CA ARG A 116 9.18 -13.91 -7.19
C ARG A 116 7.95 -13.50 -6.40
N ASP A 117 7.44 -14.45 -5.62
CA ASP A 117 6.35 -14.27 -4.68
C ASP A 117 6.95 -14.04 -3.29
N MET A 118 6.61 -12.93 -2.65
CA MET A 118 6.99 -12.62 -1.27
C MET A 118 5.72 -12.51 -0.44
N THR A 119 5.80 -12.98 0.79
CA THR A 119 4.69 -12.89 1.74
C THR A 119 5.05 -11.97 2.88
N TYR A 120 4.17 -11.02 3.16
CA TYR A 120 4.32 -10.04 4.24
C TYR A 120 3.11 -10.06 5.16
N LEU A 121 3.36 -9.85 6.44
CA LEU A 121 2.36 -9.37 7.38
C LEU A 121 2.37 -7.84 7.34
N GLN A 122 1.34 -7.22 6.77
CA GLN A 122 1.24 -5.78 6.61
C GLN A 122 0.31 -5.18 7.67
N ILE A 123 0.77 -4.11 8.31
CA ILE A 123 0.05 -3.43 9.39
C ILE A 123 -0.05 -1.95 9.03
N PRO A 124 -1.05 -1.55 8.23
CA PRO A 124 -1.35 -0.14 7.99
C PRO A 124 -2.16 0.46 9.14
N VAL A 125 -1.92 1.75 9.40
CA VAL A 125 -2.72 2.58 10.30
C VAL A 125 -3.13 3.83 9.54
N PHE A 126 -4.44 4.00 9.32
CA PHE A 126 -4.96 5.09 8.49
C PHE A 126 -5.71 6.12 9.32
N ALA A 127 -5.51 7.40 8.98
CA ALA A 127 -6.50 8.43 9.22
C ALA A 127 -7.51 8.40 8.07
N ARG A 128 -8.79 8.28 8.40
CA ARG A 128 -9.89 8.15 7.44
C ARG A 128 -10.87 9.29 7.59
N LEU A 129 -11.27 9.86 6.46
CA LEU A 129 -12.34 10.82 6.32
C LEU A 129 -13.44 10.22 5.44
N GLY A 130 -14.69 10.26 5.93
CA GLY A 130 -15.84 9.75 5.20
C GLY A 130 -16.94 10.81 5.07
N TRP A 131 -17.65 10.76 3.96
CA TRP A 131 -18.77 11.66 3.64
C TRP A 131 -19.98 10.85 3.21
N GLY A 132 -21.12 11.11 3.80
CA GLY A 132 -22.35 10.43 3.49
C GLY A 132 -23.13 9.98 4.73
N ARG A 133 -23.81 8.86 4.60
CA ARG A 133 -24.68 8.34 5.67
C ARG A 133 -23.89 7.43 6.62
N GLU A 134 -24.00 7.70 7.93
CA GLU A 134 -23.21 7.01 8.94
C GLU A 134 -23.68 5.56 9.21
N ARG A 135 -25.01 5.35 9.29
CA ARG A 135 -25.58 4.06 9.76
C ARG A 135 -26.46 3.34 8.74
N ARG A 136 -26.98 4.06 7.75
CA ARG A 136 -27.89 3.48 6.76
C ARG A 136 -27.70 4.10 5.39
N GLY A 137 -27.05 3.38 4.48
CA GLY A 137 -26.84 3.81 3.11
C GLY A 137 -25.36 3.93 2.78
N PHE A 138 -25.03 4.75 1.80
CA PHE A 138 -23.70 4.88 1.24
C PHE A 138 -22.90 6.02 1.86
N GLN A 139 -21.62 5.78 2.01
CA GLN A 139 -20.59 6.74 2.40
C GLN A 139 -19.40 6.57 1.47
N ALA A 140 -18.89 7.66 0.91
CA ALA A 140 -17.58 7.67 0.28
C ALA A 140 -16.52 7.99 1.32
N PHE A 141 -15.32 7.44 1.18
CA PHE A 141 -14.23 7.73 2.08
C PHE A 141 -12.88 7.81 1.38
N PHE A 142 -11.99 8.55 2.02
CA PHE A 142 -10.57 8.61 1.71
C PHE A 142 -9.79 8.27 2.98
N GLN A 143 -8.66 7.59 2.82
CA GLN A 143 -7.78 7.24 3.93
C GLN A 143 -6.32 7.29 3.53
N VAL A 144 -5.46 7.69 4.47
CA VAL A 144 -4.01 7.76 4.28
C VAL A 144 -3.31 7.51 5.60
N GLY A 145 -2.16 6.87 5.53
CA GLY A 145 -1.34 6.65 6.71
C GLY A 145 -0.10 5.80 6.47
N PRO A 146 0.70 5.62 7.51
CA PRO A 146 1.86 4.74 7.47
C PRO A 146 1.43 3.27 7.37
N GLN A 147 2.26 2.48 6.71
CA GLN A 147 2.15 1.03 6.66
C GLN A 147 3.51 0.43 6.95
N VAL A 148 3.54 -0.55 7.82
CA VAL A 148 4.71 -1.39 8.06
C VAL A 148 4.45 -2.81 7.59
N GLY A 149 5.50 -3.49 7.15
CA GLY A 149 5.45 -4.87 6.66
C GLY A 149 6.54 -5.72 7.30
N ILE A 150 6.17 -6.90 7.73
CA ILE A 150 7.10 -7.91 8.25
C ILE A 150 7.18 -9.02 7.23
N PHE A 151 8.37 -9.25 6.69
CA PHE A 151 8.63 -10.35 5.76
C PHE A 151 8.47 -11.70 6.45
N LEU A 152 7.73 -12.60 5.82
CA LEU A 152 7.48 -13.95 6.33
C LEU A 152 8.19 -15.00 5.50
N ASN A 153 8.04 -14.96 4.17
CA ASN A 153 8.54 -15.98 3.27
C ASN A 153 8.69 -15.45 1.84
N GLU A 154 9.55 -16.09 1.06
CA GLU A 154 9.64 -15.89 -0.38
C GLU A 154 9.66 -17.21 -1.14
N LYS A 155 9.16 -17.18 -2.37
CA LYS A 155 9.16 -18.30 -3.29
C LYS A 155 9.44 -17.81 -4.70
N THR A 156 10.45 -18.39 -5.35
CA THR A 156 10.76 -18.11 -6.75
C THR A 156 10.09 -19.17 -7.64
N LYS A 157 9.45 -18.70 -8.70
CA LYS A 157 8.92 -19.55 -9.78
C LYS A 157 9.65 -19.18 -11.07
N MET A 158 10.34 -20.15 -11.66
CA MET A 158 11.02 -20.02 -12.93
C MET A 158 10.91 -21.32 -13.71
N ASN A 159 11.00 -21.26 -15.03
CA ASN A 159 10.92 -22.41 -15.94
C ASN A 159 12.24 -22.70 -16.65
N PHE A 160 13.33 -22.11 -16.18
CA PHE A 160 14.69 -22.33 -16.71
C PHE A 160 15.70 -22.46 -15.56
N ASP A 161 16.82 -23.10 -15.85
CA ASP A 161 17.96 -23.13 -14.93
C ASP A 161 18.74 -21.81 -15.03
N LEU A 162 19.16 -21.25 -13.89
CA LEU A 162 19.95 -20.01 -13.82
C LEU A 162 21.28 -20.11 -14.57
N ALA A 163 21.89 -21.30 -14.62
CA ALA A 163 23.12 -21.54 -15.38
C ALA A 163 22.91 -21.58 -16.90
N GLN A 164 21.71 -21.87 -17.34
CA GLN A 164 21.32 -22.05 -18.75
C GLN A 164 20.47 -20.92 -19.30
N ARG A 165 20.30 -19.82 -18.53
CA ARG A 165 19.52 -18.67 -18.95
C ARG A 165 20.14 -17.98 -20.17
N ASN A 166 19.28 -17.49 -21.06
CA ASN A 166 19.71 -16.81 -22.29
C ASN A 166 19.88 -15.30 -22.08
N ALA A 167 20.76 -14.92 -21.13
CA ALA A 167 20.95 -13.53 -20.72
C ALA A 167 21.45 -12.62 -21.88
N ALA A 168 22.22 -13.17 -22.83
CA ALA A 168 22.76 -12.41 -23.94
C ALA A 168 21.70 -11.88 -24.91
N GLN A 169 20.52 -12.50 -24.96
CA GLN A 169 19.41 -12.08 -25.82
C GLN A 169 18.40 -11.17 -25.11
N ARG A 170 18.57 -10.91 -23.82
CA ARG A 170 17.67 -10.04 -23.05
C ARG A 170 17.98 -8.58 -23.33
N THR A 171 16.94 -7.77 -23.49
CA THR A 171 17.06 -6.29 -23.54
C THR A 171 17.75 -5.74 -22.30
N SER A 172 17.38 -6.27 -21.11
CA SER A 172 18.05 -5.96 -19.86
C SER A 172 19.01 -7.08 -19.50
N GLN A 173 20.30 -6.75 -19.41
CA GLN A 173 21.33 -7.68 -18.94
C GLN A 173 21.44 -7.74 -17.42
N ILE A 174 20.53 -7.04 -16.70
CA ILE A 174 20.45 -7.05 -15.24
C ILE A 174 19.82 -8.35 -14.80
N ILE A 175 20.59 -9.17 -14.11
CA ILE A 175 20.23 -10.53 -13.67
C ILE A 175 20.55 -10.79 -12.21
N ALA A 176 21.05 -9.78 -11.50
CA ALA A 176 21.46 -9.93 -10.10
C ALA A 176 20.28 -10.32 -9.19
N GLN A 177 19.08 -9.80 -9.46
CA GLN A 177 17.85 -10.08 -8.72
C GLN A 177 17.44 -11.57 -8.77
N ASP A 178 17.88 -12.32 -9.79
CA ASP A 178 17.56 -13.74 -9.93
C ASP A 178 18.10 -14.58 -8.77
N THR A 179 19.27 -14.18 -8.23
CA THR A 179 19.99 -14.91 -7.19
C THR A 179 19.97 -14.24 -5.81
N MET A 180 19.59 -12.95 -5.74
CA MET A 180 19.53 -12.22 -4.47
C MET A 180 18.30 -12.61 -3.67
N GLY A 181 18.44 -12.94 -2.39
CA GLY A 181 17.35 -13.12 -1.44
C GLY A 181 16.94 -11.80 -0.79
N VAL A 182 15.78 -11.75 -0.18
CA VAL A 182 15.33 -10.57 0.60
C VAL A 182 16.21 -10.41 1.83
N GLU A 183 16.94 -9.31 1.93
CA GLU A 183 17.83 -8.99 3.06
C GLU A 183 17.08 -8.26 4.17
N HIS A 184 16.32 -7.23 3.81
CA HIS A 184 15.56 -6.44 4.77
C HIS A 184 14.19 -7.06 5.02
N LYS A 185 14.03 -7.63 6.22
CA LYS A 185 12.79 -8.30 6.63
C LYS A 185 11.71 -7.34 7.13
N PHE A 186 12.03 -6.07 7.24
CA PHE A 186 11.12 -5.02 7.67
C PHE A 186 10.94 -4.00 6.54
N ASP A 187 9.71 -3.87 6.07
CA ASP A 187 9.30 -2.88 5.07
C ASP A 187 8.47 -1.79 5.73
N TYR A 188 8.60 -0.56 5.25
CA TYR A 188 7.82 0.56 5.73
C TYR A 188 7.56 1.55 4.60
N GLY A 189 6.43 2.23 4.68
CA GLY A 189 6.05 3.19 3.65
C GLY A 189 4.75 3.91 3.98
N ILE A 190 4.18 4.50 2.94
CA ILE A 190 2.94 5.25 3.02
C ILE A 190 1.90 4.56 2.13
N ALA A 191 0.71 4.37 2.67
CA ALA A 191 -0.43 3.88 1.93
C ALA A 191 -1.55 4.91 1.94
N GLY A 192 -2.26 5.02 0.83
CA GLY A 192 -3.43 5.89 0.71
C GLY A 192 -4.42 5.34 -0.28
N GLY A 193 -5.69 5.64 -0.08
CA GLY A 193 -6.74 5.13 -0.95
C GLY A 193 -8.10 5.72 -0.67
N ALA A 194 -9.04 5.32 -1.49
CA ALA A 194 -10.43 5.74 -1.42
C ALA A 194 -11.36 4.55 -1.60
N GLY A 195 -12.59 4.69 -1.16
CA GLY A 195 -13.57 3.63 -1.29
C GLY A 195 -14.99 4.08 -1.00
N LEU A 196 -15.86 3.10 -1.12
CA LEU A 196 -17.28 3.23 -0.79
C LEU A 196 -17.63 2.27 0.34
N GLU A 197 -18.44 2.74 1.26
CA GLU A 197 -18.98 1.96 2.35
C GLU A 197 -20.50 1.96 2.25
N PHE A 198 -21.07 0.77 2.34
CA PHE A 198 -22.52 0.58 2.53
C PHE A 198 -22.77 0.13 3.95
N SER A 199 -23.52 0.93 4.69
CA SER A 199 -23.86 0.67 6.09
C SER A 199 -25.32 0.25 6.26
N HIS A 200 -25.55 -0.81 7.05
CA HIS A 200 -26.88 -1.25 7.41
C HIS A 200 -26.98 -1.47 8.93
N PRO A 201 -27.99 -0.92 9.65
CA PRO A 201 -28.02 -0.89 11.10
C PRO A 201 -28.02 -2.26 11.80
N LYS A 202 -28.55 -3.29 11.13
CA LYS A 202 -28.65 -4.65 11.65
C LYS A 202 -27.59 -5.61 11.15
N VAL A 203 -26.94 -5.27 10.01
CA VAL A 203 -26.01 -6.19 9.34
C VAL A 203 -24.56 -5.75 9.57
N GLY A 204 -24.28 -4.45 9.57
CA GLY A 204 -22.92 -3.91 9.66
C GLY A 204 -22.53 -3.11 8.40
N HIS A 205 -21.24 -3.13 8.06
CA HIS A 205 -20.68 -2.28 7.02
C HIS A 205 -19.92 -3.11 5.99
N PHE A 206 -20.20 -2.86 4.73
CA PHE A 206 -19.49 -3.42 3.60
C PHE A 206 -18.67 -2.33 2.95
N LEU A 207 -17.36 -2.53 2.85
CA LEU A 207 -16.43 -1.57 2.30
C LEU A 207 -15.78 -2.14 1.04
N LEU A 208 -15.81 -1.37 -0.04
CA LEU A 208 -15.01 -1.63 -1.23
C LEU A 208 -13.99 -0.50 -1.35
N GLU A 209 -12.71 -0.84 -1.38
CA GLU A 209 -11.63 0.14 -1.41
C GLU A 209 -10.59 -0.19 -2.49
N GLY A 210 -10.02 0.88 -3.05
CA GLY A 210 -8.81 0.86 -3.84
C GLY A 210 -7.73 1.68 -3.14
N ARG A 211 -6.54 1.13 -2.93
CA ARG A 211 -5.43 1.85 -2.30
C ARG A 211 -4.11 1.59 -3.02
N TYR A 212 -3.22 2.54 -2.89
CA TYR A 212 -1.86 2.47 -3.35
C TYR A 212 -0.92 2.52 -2.16
N TYR A 213 0.09 1.64 -2.16
CA TYR A 213 1.19 1.63 -1.20
C TYR A 213 2.49 1.96 -1.92
N TYR A 214 3.27 2.83 -1.31
CA TYR A 214 4.61 3.17 -1.73
C TYR A 214 5.60 2.87 -0.60
N GLY A 215 6.44 1.85 -0.81
CA GLY A 215 7.51 1.48 0.11
C GLY A 215 8.63 2.51 0.10
N LEU A 216 9.09 2.87 1.28
CA LEU A 216 10.25 3.73 1.50
C LEU A 216 11.49 2.90 1.86
N GLY A 217 11.29 1.66 2.30
CA GLY A 217 12.34 0.68 2.53
C GLY A 217 12.71 -0.07 1.26
N ASP A 218 13.93 -0.57 1.21
CA ASP A 218 14.43 -1.45 0.17
C ASP A 218 14.37 -2.91 0.62
N ILE A 219 14.09 -3.84 -0.30
CA ILE A 219 14.08 -5.29 -0.03
C ILE A 219 15.50 -5.87 -0.03
N TYR A 220 16.40 -5.29 -0.82
CA TYR A 220 17.83 -5.60 -0.83
C TYR A 220 18.61 -4.54 -0.08
N GLY A 221 19.90 -4.80 0.19
CA GLY A 221 20.81 -3.78 0.68
C GLY A 221 20.92 -2.61 -0.31
N ASN A 222 21.18 -1.41 0.21
CA ASN A 222 21.40 -0.20 -0.59
C ASN A 222 22.76 0.45 -0.31
N SER A 223 23.74 -0.34 0.14
CA SER A 223 25.10 0.11 0.36
C SER A 223 25.85 0.28 -0.97
N LYS A 224 26.99 0.96 -0.96
CA LYS A 224 27.84 1.10 -2.16
C LYS A 224 28.35 -0.24 -2.71
N LYS A 225 28.22 -1.34 -1.96
CA LYS A 225 28.63 -2.69 -2.35
C LYS A 225 27.50 -3.47 -3.01
N ASP A 226 26.26 -3.02 -2.84
CA ASP A 226 25.09 -3.72 -3.35
C ASP A 226 24.84 -3.36 -4.81
N PHE A 227 24.31 -4.32 -5.56
CA PHE A 227 24.05 -4.13 -6.99
C PHE A 227 22.94 -3.11 -7.23
N PHE A 228 21.89 -3.14 -6.39
CA PHE A 228 20.76 -2.22 -6.49
C PHE A 228 20.90 -1.08 -5.48
N GLY A 229 20.90 0.16 -6.00
CA GLY A 229 20.81 1.36 -5.18
C GLY A 229 19.40 1.66 -4.70
N ARG A 230 18.40 0.92 -5.21
CA ARG A 230 16.97 1.01 -4.81
C ARG A 230 16.24 -0.27 -5.19
N SER A 231 15.35 -0.73 -4.31
CA SER A 231 14.52 -1.93 -4.50
C SER A 231 13.25 -1.86 -3.65
N ASN A 232 12.47 -0.79 -3.80
CA ASN A 232 11.29 -0.55 -2.96
C ASN A 232 10.01 -1.20 -3.51
N LEU A 233 9.15 -1.68 -2.61
CA LEU A 233 7.85 -2.24 -2.95
C LEU A 233 6.84 -1.16 -3.36
N SER A 234 5.99 -1.48 -4.33
CA SER A 234 4.88 -0.65 -4.76
C SER A 234 3.67 -1.54 -5.07
N ASN A 235 2.53 -1.25 -4.44
CA ASN A 235 1.36 -2.13 -4.53
C ASN A 235 0.09 -1.33 -4.78
N ILE A 236 -0.77 -1.85 -5.66
CA ILE A 236 -2.18 -1.45 -5.78
C ILE A 236 -3.00 -2.57 -5.15
N VAL A 237 -3.90 -2.23 -4.24
CA VAL A 237 -4.76 -3.18 -3.54
C VAL A 237 -6.22 -2.83 -3.82
N ILE A 238 -7.01 -3.82 -4.23
CA ILE A 238 -8.47 -3.71 -4.30
C ILE A 238 -9.02 -4.70 -3.28
N LYS A 239 -9.71 -4.19 -2.25
CA LYS A 239 -10.11 -4.97 -1.08
C LYS A 239 -11.60 -4.80 -0.79
N LEU A 240 -12.27 -5.89 -0.46
CA LEU A 240 -13.61 -5.92 0.11
C LEU A 240 -13.48 -6.26 1.60
N THR A 241 -14.10 -5.45 2.46
CA THR A 241 -14.05 -5.63 3.92
C THR A 241 -15.47 -5.59 4.48
N TYR A 242 -15.75 -6.51 5.40
CA TYR A 242 -16.95 -6.49 6.21
C TYR A 242 -16.60 -6.10 7.63
N LEU A 243 -17.33 -5.11 8.20
CA LEU A 243 -17.18 -4.68 9.60
C LEU A 243 -18.49 -4.83 10.35
N PHE A 244 -18.40 -5.25 11.58
CA PHE A 244 -19.51 -5.22 12.53
C PHE A 244 -19.19 -4.31 13.72
N ASP A 245 -20.21 -3.63 14.24
CA ASP A 245 -20.03 -2.68 15.33
C ASP A 245 -19.96 -3.40 16.67
N LEU A 246 -18.86 -3.20 17.40
CA LEU A 246 -18.69 -3.64 18.78
C LEU A 246 -19.28 -2.64 19.77
N LYS A 247 -19.13 -1.34 19.46
CA LYS A 247 -19.60 -0.24 20.28
C LYS A 247 -20.19 0.85 19.40
N LYS A 248 -21.39 1.32 19.73
CA LYS A 248 -22.10 2.40 19.04
C LYS A 248 -22.35 3.57 19.98
N THR A 249 -22.29 4.77 19.44
CA THR A 249 -22.72 5.97 20.15
C THR A 249 -24.24 6.05 20.13
N ASN A 250 -24.88 6.08 21.31
CA ASN A 250 -26.31 6.25 21.44
C ASN A 250 -26.68 7.74 21.31
N ASN A 251 -26.94 8.17 20.06
CA ASN A 251 -27.40 9.52 19.77
C ASN A 251 -28.50 9.43 18.71
N SER A 252 -29.70 9.90 19.04
CA SER A 252 -30.87 9.91 18.14
C SER A 252 -30.71 10.78 16.88
N LYS A 253 -29.73 11.71 16.89
CA LYS A 253 -29.42 12.58 15.75
C LYS A 253 -28.54 11.90 14.68
N ILE A 254 -27.99 10.71 14.93
CA ILE A 254 -27.16 9.97 13.96
C ILE A 254 -28.10 9.21 13.01
N LYS A 255 -28.10 9.60 11.75
CA LYS A 255 -28.89 8.99 10.67
C LYS A 255 -28.07 8.10 9.75
#